data_c31e2c7fcf3cd1621b6f5262b447d780
#
_entry.id   c31e2c7fcf3cd1621b6f5262b447d780
#
_cell.length_a   1.000
_cell.length_b   1.000
_cell.length_c   1.000
_cell.angle_alpha   90.00
_cell.angle_beta   90.00
_cell.angle_gamma   90.00
#
_symmetry.space_group_name_H-M   'P 1'
#
loop_
_entity.id
_entity.type
_entity.pdbx_description
1 polymer ?
#
loop_
_entity_poly.entity_id
_entity_poly.type
_entity_poly.pdbx_seq_one_letter_code
_entity_poly.pdbx_strand_id
1 'polypeptide(L)'
;MELSITTLTRRKNGSIGRREEKKTCEAFRIGRDTKDELFLPDHRIPYHLATLHPGEDGFFIEAEGDNDLRLNEKIVQKAHVNIGDIIGIGPYGLRLVEPEDGIDLAVTVELIHPVGDDVEELLSRSNLSINNTGFSKRALSWTLGLSILVLFLVLPILDGTYNIFRSPVPTQNEENQANTMFTKNEVTFDFSWHTGEVMDAHKFFANDCEACHKKPFIMVEDQACLTCHQETHAHFDVVQFTNPDLNSTRCASCHTDHQGPEPLRASQQALCSDCHTNLEAKAEGTKLINASDFGLNHPQFKPTVWVDASAGKQARISLDEKPKENSNLKFPHDVHLIAERMRNPSTGKQEQLDCASCHVPDMSKQFFKPVNMEEHCGDCHILSFDPNKPERVVPHASAATVQREVKEYFSDLALSGNIDDKAAPASLRRRPGSQLTKTQRLEALEWANEKTEQATKYLFSASQCGVCHQLQKKSDKTTDYRVEPVRVTNIWQPLSVFNHEAHADASCESCHAAEQSSTSSDVLLPKIESCRDCHGGQLTSDKIPSTCISCHVFHNDKLALMSPTTGQK
;
A
#
# COMPACT_ATOMS: atom_id res chain seq x y z
N MET A 1 -3.01 -48.97 6.47
CA MET A 1 -3.78 -49.63 7.55
C MET A 1 -5.01 -48.83 7.87
N GLU A 2 -6.11 -49.50 8.17
CA GLU A 2 -7.34 -48.86 8.62
C GLU A 2 -7.29 -48.70 10.15
N LEU A 3 -7.46 -47.48 10.63
CA LEU A 3 -7.31 -47.11 12.05
C LEU A 3 -8.64 -46.59 12.63
N SER A 4 -9.01 -47.09 13.81
CA SER A 4 -10.10 -46.53 14.61
C SER A 4 -9.57 -45.86 15.89
N ILE A 5 -9.85 -44.58 16.09
CA ILE A 5 -9.45 -43.80 17.25
C ILE A 5 -10.69 -43.45 18.05
N THR A 6 -10.80 -43.96 19.27
CA THR A 6 -11.86 -43.64 20.21
C THR A 6 -11.33 -42.68 21.27
N THR A 7 -11.80 -41.44 21.31
CA THR A 7 -11.47 -40.49 22.37
C THR A 7 -12.53 -40.49 23.48
N LEU A 8 -12.07 -40.72 24.69
CA LEU A 8 -12.92 -40.66 25.91
C LEU A 8 -12.74 -39.32 26.62
N THR A 9 -13.82 -38.61 26.80
CA THR A 9 -13.82 -37.33 27.51
C THR A 9 -14.73 -37.39 28.73
N ARG A 10 -14.20 -37.18 29.94
CA ARG A 10 -15.00 -37.05 31.16
C ARG A 10 -15.66 -35.68 31.24
N ARG A 11 -16.97 -35.67 31.29
CA ARG A 11 -17.74 -34.44 31.45
C ARG A 11 -17.87 -34.09 32.96
N LYS A 12 -18.08 -32.81 33.27
CA LYS A 12 -18.23 -32.32 34.65
C LYS A 12 -19.35 -33.01 35.46
N ASN A 13 -20.29 -33.63 34.78
CA ASN A 13 -21.39 -34.41 35.42
C ASN A 13 -21.04 -35.88 35.66
N GLY A 14 -19.78 -36.30 35.44
CA GLY A 14 -19.33 -37.68 35.62
C GLY A 14 -19.62 -38.62 34.43
N SER A 15 -20.36 -38.18 33.42
CA SER A 15 -20.60 -39.01 32.22
C SER A 15 -19.39 -39.03 31.32
N ILE A 16 -19.18 -40.17 30.63
CA ILE A 16 -18.08 -40.34 29.64
C ILE A 16 -18.66 -40.09 28.25
N GLY A 17 -18.15 -39.06 27.59
CA GLY A 17 -18.38 -38.83 26.17
C GLY A 17 -17.42 -39.70 25.34
N ARG A 18 -17.94 -40.42 24.35
CA ARG A 18 -17.14 -41.21 23.40
C ARG A 18 -17.24 -40.57 22.00
N ARG A 19 -16.09 -40.35 21.36
CA ARG A 19 -16.00 -39.91 19.97
C ARG A 19 -15.09 -40.87 19.23
N GLU A 20 -15.57 -41.41 18.14
CA GLU A 20 -14.85 -42.35 17.29
C GLU A 20 -14.53 -41.68 15.96
N GLU A 21 -13.29 -41.86 15.50
CA GLU A 21 -12.80 -41.38 14.20
C GLU A 21 -12.09 -42.55 13.48
N LYS A 22 -12.45 -42.78 12.22
CA LYS A 22 -11.77 -43.79 11.35
C LYS A 22 -10.84 -43.06 10.38
N LYS A 23 -9.61 -43.52 10.26
CA LYS A 23 -8.59 -42.96 9.37
C LYS A 23 -7.83 -44.05 8.65
N THR A 24 -7.37 -43.77 7.44
CA THR A 24 -6.47 -44.64 6.66
C THR A 24 -5.09 -44.01 6.63
N CYS A 25 -4.06 -44.70 7.07
CA CYS A 25 -2.70 -44.18 7.11
C CYS A 25 -1.68 -45.31 6.85
N GLU A 26 -0.46 -44.93 6.46
CA GLU A 26 0.66 -45.88 6.31
C GLU A 26 1.35 -46.15 7.65
N ALA A 27 1.46 -45.12 8.50
CA ALA A 27 1.99 -45.18 9.84
C ALA A 27 1.14 -44.28 10.76
N PHE A 28 0.98 -44.65 12.02
CA PHE A 28 0.20 -43.91 13.00
C PHE A 28 1.09 -43.02 13.82
N ARG A 29 1.16 -41.72 13.46
CA ARG A 29 1.96 -40.72 14.15
C ARG A 29 1.14 -40.08 15.27
N ILE A 30 1.81 -39.78 16.37
CA ILE A 30 1.23 -39.28 17.59
C ILE A 30 2.02 -38.06 18.05
N GLY A 31 1.34 -36.96 18.24
CA GLY A 31 1.99 -35.74 18.69
C GLY A 31 1.06 -34.53 18.79
N ARG A 32 1.66 -33.35 18.88
CA ARG A 32 0.96 -32.08 18.92
C ARG A 32 0.91 -31.39 17.55
N ASP A 33 1.41 -32.01 16.48
CA ASP A 33 1.23 -31.46 15.13
C ASP A 33 -0.17 -31.81 14.63
N THR A 34 -0.84 -30.83 14.03
CA THR A 34 -2.16 -31.03 13.40
C THR A 34 -2.14 -31.98 12.20
N LYS A 35 -0.96 -32.33 11.72
CA LYS A 35 -0.75 -33.30 10.63
C LYS A 35 -0.60 -34.74 11.13
N ASP A 36 -0.41 -34.94 12.42
CA ASP A 36 -0.33 -36.29 12.98
C ASP A 36 -1.71 -36.94 13.03
N GLU A 37 -1.75 -38.25 12.81
CA GLU A 37 -2.99 -39.02 12.79
C GLU A 37 -3.72 -38.93 14.14
N LEU A 38 -2.97 -38.91 15.27
CA LEU A 38 -3.47 -38.60 16.58
C LEU A 38 -2.91 -37.23 17.04
N PHE A 39 -3.72 -36.22 16.84
CA PHE A 39 -3.44 -34.87 17.32
C PHE A 39 -3.86 -34.72 18.79
N LEU A 40 -2.90 -34.42 19.67
CA LEU A 40 -3.11 -34.19 21.09
C LEU A 40 -2.75 -32.72 21.44
N PRO A 41 -3.74 -31.84 21.64
CA PRO A 41 -3.53 -30.40 21.81
C PRO A 41 -3.08 -30.04 23.24
N ASP A 42 -1.98 -30.61 23.71
CA ASP A 42 -1.40 -30.34 25.01
C ASP A 42 0.07 -29.92 24.87
N HIS A 43 0.43 -28.80 25.51
CA HIS A 43 1.80 -28.23 25.41
C HIS A 43 2.89 -29.10 26.05
N ARG A 44 2.50 -30.07 26.88
CA ARG A 44 3.41 -31.06 27.50
C ARG A 44 3.81 -32.15 26.50
N ILE A 45 3.20 -32.22 25.33
CA ILE A 45 3.49 -33.20 24.30
C ILE A 45 4.33 -32.52 23.20
N PRO A 46 5.43 -33.16 22.75
CA PRO A 46 6.22 -32.72 21.59
C PRO A 46 5.38 -32.63 20.31
N TYR A 47 5.87 -31.91 19.31
CA TYR A 47 5.20 -31.82 17.99
C TYR A 47 5.01 -33.21 17.39
N HIS A 48 6.06 -34.04 17.37
CA HIS A 48 6.03 -35.44 17.03
C HIS A 48 6.61 -36.22 18.20
N LEU A 49 5.84 -37.07 18.82
CA LEU A 49 6.27 -37.83 20.00
C LEU A 49 6.71 -39.25 19.62
N ALA A 50 5.87 -39.95 18.89
CA ALA A 50 6.09 -41.33 18.55
C ALA A 50 5.35 -41.73 17.28
N THR A 51 5.83 -42.78 16.64
CA THR A 51 5.17 -43.39 15.48
C THR A 51 4.94 -44.87 15.75
N LEU A 52 3.73 -45.35 15.47
CA LEU A 52 3.38 -46.77 15.56
C LEU A 52 3.30 -47.36 14.15
N HIS A 53 4.04 -48.43 13.94
CA HIS A 53 4.20 -49.09 12.66
C HIS A 53 3.66 -50.52 12.69
N PRO A 54 3.07 -51.05 11.61
CA PRO A 54 2.78 -52.46 11.46
C PRO A 54 4.09 -53.26 11.29
N GLY A 55 4.20 -54.39 11.96
CA GLY A 55 5.30 -55.32 11.85
C GLY A 55 4.82 -56.73 11.48
N GLU A 56 5.75 -57.69 11.27
CA GLU A 56 5.41 -59.04 10.88
C GLU A 56 4.59 -59.80 11.96
N ASP A 57 4.81 -59.49 13.26
CA ASP A 57 4.14 -60.11 14.40
C ASP A 57 3.27 -59.14 15.22
N GLY A 58 2.69 -58.10 14.60
CA GLY A 58 1.85 -57.10 15.27
C GLY A 58 2.33 -55.67 15.07
N PHE A 59 2.16 -54.85 16.09
CA PHE A 59 2.54 -53.42 16.00
C PHE A 59 3.76 -53.14 16.88
N PHE A 60 4.59 -52.19 16.44
CA PHE A 60 5.64 -51.65 17.30
C PHE A 60 5.59 -50.11 17.32
N ILE A 61 5.86 -49.57 18.49
CA ILE A 61 5.92 -48.12 18.68
C ILE A 61 7.38 -47.69 18.84
N GLU A 62 7.72 -46.59 18.20
CA GLU A 62 9.05 -45.98 18.25
C GLU A 62 8.91 -44.51 18.63
N ALA A 63 9.63 -44.08 19.68
CA ALA A 63 9.69 -42.70 20.09
C ALA A 63 10.54 -41.88 19.12
N GLU A 64 10.15 -40.64 18.85
CA GLU A 64 10.90 -39.76 17.97
C GLU A 64 11.88 -38.90 18.79
N GLY A 65 13.18 -39.01 18.49
CA GLY A 65 14.25 -38.36 19.25
C GLY A 65 14.43 -38.89 20.67
N ASP A 66 14.78 -38.03 21.62
CA ASP A 66 14.98 -38.38 23.04
C ASP A 66 13.68 -38.26 23.87
N ASN A 67 12.53 -38.45 23.24
CA ASN A 67 11.26 -38.34 23.95
C ASN A 67 10.97 -39.53 24.85
N ASP A 68 10.47 -39.28 26.04
CA ASP A 68 10.05 -40.32 26.99
C ASP A 68 8.68 -40.90 26.59
N LEU A 69 8.70 -42.13 26.12
CA LEU A 69 7.51 -42.93 25.86
C LEU A 69 7.35 -43.98 26.96
N ARG A 70 6.17 -44.11 27.54
CA ARG A 70 5.90 -45.12 28.59
C ARG A 70 4.96 -46.19 28.08
N LEU A 71 5.46 -47.43 28.06
CA LEU A 71 4.64 -48.61 27.77
C LEU A 71 4.42 -49.38 29.09
N ASN A 72 3.18 -49.49 29.51
CA ASN A 72 2.83 -50.12 30.81
C ASN A 72 3.72 -49.61 31.95
N GLU A 73 3.82 -48.27 32.09
CA GLU A 73 4.64 -47.54 33.08
C GLU A 73 6.16 -47.64 32.94
N LYS A 74 6.68 -48.41 31.98
CA LYS A 74 8.14 -48.48 31.70
C LYS A 74 8.53 -47.57 30.56
N ILE A 75 9.61 -46.83 30.76
CA ILE A 75 10.17 -45.95 29.70
C ILE A 75 10.79 -46.84 28.61
N VAL A 76 10.40 -46.59 27.36
CA VAL A 76 10.88 -47.35 26.19
C VAL A 76 11.14 -46.38 25.05
N GLN A 77 12.14 -46.68 24.21
CA GLN A 77 12.38 -45.91 22.98
C GLN A 77 11.77 -46.64 21.76
N LYS A 78 11.76 -47.98 21.82
CA LYS A 78 11.13 -48.83 20.82
C LYS A 78 10.64 -50.09 21.50
N ALA A 79 9.39 -50.47 21.24
CA ALA A 79 8.80 -51.65 21.83
C ALA A 79 7.69 -52.26 20.94
N HIS A 80 7.49 -53.57 21.05
CA HIS A 80 6.28 -54.21 20.55
C HIS A 80 5.10 -53.88 21.44
N VAL A 81 3.95 -53.64 20.83
CA VAL A 81 2.70 -53.29 21.53
C VAL A 81 1.63 -54.35 21.19
N ASN A 82 0.99 -54.85 22.23
CA ASN A 82 -0.07 -55.84 22.15
C ASN A 82 -1.42 -55.26 22.51
N ILE A 83 -2.49 -55.92 22.11
CA ILE A 83 -3.84 -55.55 22.52
C ILE A 83 -3.91 -55.58 24.05
N GLY A 84 -4.44 -54.52 24.64
CA GLY A 84 -4.53 -54.32 26.08
C GLY A 84 -3.42 -53.46 26.68
N ASP A 85 -2.31 -53.23 25.98
CA ASP A 85 -1.22 -52.39 26.44
C ASP A 85 -1.67 -50.91 26.56
N ILE A 86 -1.07 -50.22 27.52
CA ILE A 86 -1.30 -48.81 27.75
C ILE A 86 -0.03 -48.03 27.47
N ILE A 87 -0.11 -47.10 26.51
CA ILE A 87 0.97 -46.20 26.15
C ILE A 87 0.68 -44.85 26.86
N GLY A 88 1.54 -44.48 27.75
CA GLY A 88 1.49 -43.16 28.44
C GLY A 88 2.11 -42.08 27.61
N ILE A 89 1.34 -41.06 27.25
CA ILE A 89 1.71 -39.96 26.39
C ILE A 89 1.43 -38.64 27.09
N GLY A 90 2.37 -38.14 27.84
CA GLY A 90 2.16 -36.97 28.69
C GLY A 90 0.97 -37.18 29.61
N PRO A 91 -0.10 -36.35 29.54
CA PRO A 91 -1.27 -36.50 30.37
C PRO A 91 -2.30 -37.52 29.85
N TYR A 92 -2.06 -38.11 28.69
CA TYR A 92 -2.97 -39.04 28.03
C TYR A 92 -2.52 -40.48 28.18
N GLY A 93 -3.48 -41.37 28.28
CA GLY A 93 -3.27 -42.82 28.13
C GLY A 93 -3.89 -43.29 26.83
N LEU A 94 -3.08 -43.95 26.01
CA LEU A 94 -3.48 -44.57 24.77
C LEU A 94 -3.54 -46.10 25.01
N ARG A 95 -4.72 -46.69 24.95
CA ARG A 95 -4.90 -48.14 25.10
C ARG A 95 -5.22 -48.78 23.77
N LEU A 96 -4.48 -49.83 23.42
CA LEU A 96 -4.81 -50.69 22.28
C LEU A 96 -6.00 -51.58 22.65
N VAL A 97 -7.00 -51.60 21.82
CA VAL A 97 -8.20 -52.40 21.98
C VAL A 97 -8.38 -53.35 20.78
N GLU A 98 -9.18 -54.38 20.96
CA GLU A 98 -9.48 -55.34 19.91
C GLU A 98 -10.18 -54.65 18.73
N PRO A 99 -9.65 -54.74 17.52
CA PRO A 99 -10.23 -54.05 16.37
C PRO A 99 -11.50 -54.77 15.88
N GLU A 100 -12.44 -54.01 15.34
CA GLU A 100 -13.62 -54.55 14.65
C GLU A 100 -13.24 -55.08 13.23
N ASP A 101 -14.13 -55.90 12.64
CA ASP A 101 -13.93 -56.47 11.30
C ASP A 101 -13.62 -55.33 10.28
N GLY A 102 -12.48 -55.43 9.62
CA GLY A 102 -12.03 -54.49 8.61
C GLY A 102 -11.22 -53.28 9.17
N ILE A 103 -10.88 -53.29 10.47
CA ILE A 103 -9.97 -52.32 11.09
C ILE A 103 -8.68 -53.04 11.47
N ASP A 104 -7.54 -52.50 11.07
CA ASP A 104 -6.23 -53.08 11.37
C ASP A 104 -5.77 -52.76 12.80
N LEU A 105 -6.09 -51.55 13.28
CA LEU A 105 -5.69 -51.07 14.59
C LEU A 105 -6.81 -50.21 15.23
N ALA A 106 -7.17 -50.53 16.47
CA ALA A 106 -8.10 -49.76 17.26
C ALA A 106 -7.43 -49.24 18.54
N VAL A 107 -7.58 -47.92 18.79
CA VAL A 107 -6.97 -47.29 19.96
C VAL A 107 -7.99 -46.46 20.71
N THR A 108 -7.91 -46.46 22.04
CA THR A 108 -8.72 -45.63 22.91
C THR A 108 -7.83 -44.63 23.64
N VAL A 109 -8.14 -43.36 23.52
CA VAL A 109 -7.40 -42.24 24.12
C VAL A 109 -8.20 -41.65 25.26
N GLU A 110 -7.60 -41.58 26.44
CA GLU A 110 -8.20 -40.95 27.63
C GLU A 110 -7.22 -39.97 28.27
N LEU A 111 -7.72 -38.82 28.75
CA LEU A 111 -6.94 -37.88 29.55
C LEU A 111 -6.87 -38.37 30.98
N ILE A 112 -5.73 -38.89 31.42
CA ILE A 112 -5.53 -39.48 32.74
C ILE A 112 -5.14 -38.41 33.77
N HIS A 113 -4.32 -37.44 33.39
CA HIS A 113 -3.83 -36.38 34.28
C HIS A 113 -4.25 -34.99 33.76
N PRO A 114 -5.45 -34.50 34.07
CA PRO A 114 -5.84 -33.15 33.70
C PRO A 114 -4.97 -32.09 34.40
N VAL A 115 -4.78 -30.92 33.75
CA VAL A 115 -3.91 -29.83 34.23
C VAL A 115 -4.27 -29.36 35.68
N GLY A 116 -5.50 -29.58 36.12
CA GLY A 116 -5.94 -29.23 37.47
C GLY A 116 -5.24 -30.01 38.58
N ASP A 117 -4.91 -31.26 38.35
CA ASP A 117 -4.31 -32.12 39.37
C ASP A 117 -2.84 -31.75 39.62
N ASP A 118 -2.10 -31.32 38.56
CA ASP A 118 -0.72 -30.88 38.70
C ASP A 118 -0.61 -29.60 39.55
N VAL A 119 -1.59 -28.69 39.44
CA VAL A 119 -1.63 -27.45 40.26
C VAL A 119 -1.94 -27.76 41.71
N GLU A 120 -2.85 -28.69 42.01
CA GLU A 120 -3.15 -29.12 43.38
C GLU A 120 -1.95 -29.84 44.03
N GLU A 121 -1.21 -30.66 43.27
CA GLU A 121 -0.02 -31.33 43.76
C GLU A 121 1.12 -30.34 44.03
N LEU A 122 1.33 -29.35 43.16
CA LEU A 122 2.30 -28.26 43.35
C LEU A 122 1.92 -27.37 44.54
N LEU A 123 0.63 -27.07 44.70
CA LEU A 123 0.13 -26.31 45.85
C LEU A 123 0.26 -27.11 47.18
N SER A 124 0.10 -28.45 47.16
CA SER A 124 0.30 -29.30 48.32
C SER A 124 1.76 -29.43 48.74
N ARG A 125 2.69 -29.38 47.80
CA ARG A 125 4.14 -29.38 48.06
C ARG A 125 4.66 -28.02 48.54
N SER A 126 4.00 -26.91 48.19
CA SER A 126 4.33 -25.55 48.66
C SER A 126 3.72 -25.26 50.02
N ASN A 127 4.04 -26.01 51.05
CA ASN A 127 3.60 -25.79 52.45
C ASN A 127 4.22 -24.52 53.10
N LEU A 128 4.63 -23.54 52.35
CA LEU A 128 4.93 -22.19 52.83
C LEU A 128 3.62 -21.40 52.99
N SER A 129 2.86 -21.79 53.99
CA SER A 129 1.68 -21.02 54.40
C SER A 129 2.15 -19.78 55.18
N ILE A 130 1.80 -18.60 54.67
CA ILE A 130 2.02 -17.30 55.33
C ILE A 130 1.41 -17.28 56.77
N ASN A 131 0.54 -18.25 57.08
CA ASN A 131 0.00 -18.41 58.45
C ASN A 131 1.03 -18.79 59.51
N ASN A 132 2.21 -19.30 59.11
CA ASN A 132 3.29 -19.67 60.04
C ASN A 132 4.33 -18.56 60.26
N THR A 133 4.20 -17.45 59.52
CA THR A 133 4.94 -16.22 59.78
C THR A 133 4.05 -15.34 60.62
N GLY A 134 4.56 -14.77 61.74
CA GLY A 134 3.77 -14.00 62.72
C GLY A 134 3.02 -12.75 62.18
N PHE A 135 2.81 -12.66 60.88
CA PHE A 135 2.09 -11.59 60.22
C PHE A 135 0.71 -12.06 59.74
N SER A 136 -0.33 -11.31 60.08
CA SER A 136 -1.67 -11.52 59.55
C SER A 136 -1.72 -11.34 58.04
N LYS A 137 -2.31 -12.28 57.28
CA LYS A 137 -2.50 -12.18 55.83
C LYS A 137 -3.21 -10.88 55.45
N ARG A 138 -4.18 -10.44 56.25
CA ARG A 138 -4.92 -9.19 56.03
C ARG A 138 -4.01 -7.96 56.23
N ALA A 139 -3.18 -7.95 57.30
CA ALA A 139 -2.26 -6.85 57.52
C ALA A 139 -1.24 -6.75 56.38
N LEU A 140 -0.68 -7.88 55.91
CA LEU A 140 0.28 -7.89 54.78
C LEU A 140 -0.35 -7.41 53.46
N SER A 141 -1.59 -7.85 53.18
CA SER A 141 -2.33 -7.41 51.98
C SER A 141 -2.65 -5.91 52.05
N TRP A 142 -3.06 -5.41 53.20
CA TRP A 142 -3.35 -3.98 53.37
C TRP A 142 -2.08 -3.13 53.31
N THR A 143 -0.98 -3.55 53.93
CA THR A 143 0.30 -2.83 53.88
C THR A 143 0.83 -2.81 52.46
N LEU A 144 0.79 -3.93 51.71
CA LEU A 144 1.20 -3.98 50.30
C LEU A 144 0.30 -3.07 49.42
N GLY A 145 -1.02 -3.18 49.58
CA GLY A 145 -1.97 -2.37 48.82
C GLY A 145 -1.81 -0.87 49.09
N LEU A 146 -1.62 -0.50 50.37
CA LEU A 146 -1.42 0.88 50.78
C LEU A 146 -0.05 1.41 50.29
N SER A 147 0.99 0.56 50.34
CA SER A 147 2.32 0.92 49.81
C SER A 147 2.27 1.15 48.27
N ILE A 148 1.57 0.29 47.55
CA ILE A 148 1.39 0.48 46.10
C ILE A 148 0.62 1.77 45.82
N LEU A 149 -0.48 2.01 46.58
CA LEU A 149 -1.27 3.23 46.42
C LEU A 149 -0.47 4.50 46.73
N VAL A 150 0.34 4.49 47.77
CA VAL A 150 1.19 5.61 48.14
C VAL A 150 2.28 5.83 47.08
N LEU A 151 3.01 4.76 46.65
CA LEU A 151 4.11 4.86 45.72
C LEU A 151 3.66 5.28 44.30
N PHE A 152 2.54 4.71 43.83
CA PHE A 152 2.13 4.86 42.43
C PHE A 152 0.97 5.84 42.21
N LEU A 153 0.33 6.34 43.26
CA LEU A 153 -0.74 7.32 43.16
C LEU A 153 -0.42 8.59 43.97
N VAL A 154 -0.21 8.45 45.30
CA VAL A 154 -0.11 9.63 46.19
C VAL A 154 1.22 10.39 45.94
N LEU A 155 2.36 9.70 45.87
CA LEU A 155 3.65 10.36 45.64
C LEU A 155 3.73 11.02 44.28
N PRO A 156 3.32 10.41 43.16
CA PRO A 156 3.29 11.08 41.87
C PRO A 156 2.39 12.33 41.82
N ILE A 157 1.19 12.28 42.45
CA ILE A 157 0.31 13.44 42.55
C ILE A 157 0.95 14.57 43.33
N LEU A 158 1.56 14.25 44.46
CA LEU A 158 2.23 15.24 45.33
C LEU A 158 3.46 15.84 44.62
N ASP A 159 4.23 15.03 43.91
CA ASP A 159 5.40 15.50 43.16
C ASP A 159 4.97 16.36 41.96
N GLY A 160 3.95 15.94 41.19
CA GLY A 160 3.42 16.69 40.07
C GLY A 160 2.74 18.01 40.46
N THR A 161 2.06 18.06 41.64
CA THR A 161 1.36 19.29 42.07
C THR A 161 2.23 20.24 42.86
N TYR A 162 3.15 19.74 43.68
CA TYR A 162 3.93 20.57 44.61
C TYR A 162 5.43 20.62 44.29
N ASN A 163 5.92 19.89 43.28
CA ASN A 163 7.35 19.78 42.92
C ASN A 163 8.24 19.47 44.13
N ILE A 164 7.76 18.59 45.04
CA ILE A 164 8.38 18.35 46.35
C ILE A 164 9.79 17.78 46.22
N PHE A 165 10.03 16.99 45.17
CA PHE A 165 11.29 16.29 44.93
C PHE A 165 12.09 16.85 43.74
N ARG A 166 11.61 17.91 43.09
CA ARG A 166 12.31 18.57 41.99
C ARG A 166 13.15 19.72 42.53
N SER A 167 14.45 19.68 42.28
CA SER A 167 15.31 20.83 42.50
C SER A 167 15.00 21.93 41.51
N PRO A 168 14.97 23.23 41.91
CA PRO A 168 14.74 24.34 40.95
C PRO A 168 15.91 24.32 39.94
N VAL A 169 15.56 24.13 38.65
CA VAL A 169 16.52 24.19 37.55
C VAL A 169 17.04 25.62 37.47
N PRO A 170 18.37 25.88 37.50
CA PRO A 170 18.90 27.17 37.20
C PRO A 170 18.64 27.55 35.75
N THR A 171 17.87 28.60 35.52
CA THR A 171 17.69 29.18 34.20
C THR A 171 19.00 29.74 33.67
N GLN A 172 19.77 28.98 32.92
CA GLN A 172 20.83 29.49 32.07
C GLN A 172 21.01 28.61 30.81
N ASN A 173 20.76 29.26 29.66
CA ASN A 173 21.20 28.93 28.31
C ASN A 173 20.57 27.72 27.63
N GLU A 174 19.49 28.02 26.92
CA GLU A 174 18.91 27.26 25.83
C GLU A 174 19.85 27.21 24.62
N GLU A 175 20.84 26.36 24.60
CA GLU A 175 21.51 25.93 23.36
C GLU A 175 22.40 24.74 23.67
N ASN A 176 21.91 23.52 23.63
CA ASN A 176 22.54 22.21 23.67
C ASN A 176 22.03 21.25 24.75
N GLN A 177 20.75 20.92 24.75
CA GLN A 177 20.25 19.71 25.46
C GLN A 177 19.16 18.99 24.68
N ALA A 178 19.47 18.63 23.44
CA ALA A 178 18.86 17.47 22.81
C ALA A 178 19.76 16.28 23.14
N ASN A 179 19.27 15.33 23.91
CA ASN A 179 19.85 14.06 24.30
C ASN A 179 20.43 13.96 25.73
N THR A 180 19.58 13.95 26.74
CA THR A 180 19.79 13.05 27.89
C THR A 180 18.47 12.87 28.65
N MET A 181 17.79 11.75 28.44
CA MET A 181 16.62 11.32 29.22
C MET A 181 16.95 10.96 30.67
N PHE A 182 18.20 11.03 31.06
CA PHE A 182 18.68 10.77 32.43
C PHE A 182 19.78 11.74 32.79
N THR A 183 19.42 12.95 33.20
CA THR A 183 20.34 13.75 33.98
C THR A 183 20.47 13.09 35.34
N LYS A 184 21.67 12.66 35.65
CA LYS A 184 22.08 12.05 36.88
C LYS A 184 21.53 12.82 38.10
N ASN A 185 20.75 12.15 38.95
CA ASN A 185 20.39 12.47 40.32
C ASN A 185 19.03 13.13 40.63
N GLU A 186 18.04 13.12 39.77
CA GLU A 186 16.68 13.47 40.21
C GLU A 186 15.77 12.23 40.19
N VAL A 187 15.41 11.74 41.39
CA VAL A 187 14.39 10.72 41.56
C VAL A 187 13.05 11.45 41.57
N THR A 188 12.35 11.44 40.43
CA THR A 188 10.97 11.93 40.35
C THR A 188 10.01 10.79 40.59
N PHE A 189 9.04 10.95 41.49
CA PHE A 189 8.06 9.91 41.80
C PHE A 189 6.93 9.83 40.77
N ASP A 190 6.83 10.78 39.86
CA ASP A 190 5.90 10.77 38.73
C ASP A 190 6.41 9.95 37.52
N PHE A 191 7.63 9.38 37.62
CA PHE A 191 8.24 8.54 36.57
C PHE A 191 7.31 7.43 36.04
N SER A 192 6.54 6.80 36.93
CA SER A 192 5.59 5.75 36.52
C SER A 192 4.38 6.26 35.70
N TRP A 193 4.19 7.58 35.64
CA TRP A 193 3.11 8.24 34.91
C TRP A 193 3.59 8.86 33.60
N HIS A 194 4.90 8.91 33.37
CA HIS A 194 5.45 9.36 32.12
C HIS A 194 5.19 8.29 31.04
N THR A 195 4.46 8.69 30.02
CA THR A 195 4.07 7.82 28.92
C THR A 195 5.11 7.69 27.82
N GLY A 196 6.22 8.40 27.90
CA GLY A 196 7.24 8.50 26.86
C GLY A 196 7.21 9.84 26.13
N GLU A 197 8.18 10.06 25.26
CA GLU A 197 8.23 11.27 24.45
C GLU A 197 7.16 11.26 23.36
N VAL A 198 6.57 12.41 23.12
CA VAL A 198 5.72 12.63 21.94
C VAL A 198 6.58 12.69 20.68
N MET A 199 5.99 12.41 19.53
CA MET A 199 6.67 12.52 18.23
C MET A 199 7.19 13.95 17.98
N ASP A 200 8.22 14.08 17.15
CA ASP A 200 8.87 15.37 16.89
C ASP A 200 7.92 16.46 16.41
N ALA A 201 6.93 16.12 15.59
CA ALA A 201 5.94 17.06 15.11
C ALA A 201 5.02 17.60 16.22
N HIS A 202 4.92 16.90 17.36
CA HIS A 202 4.09 17.29 18.52
C HIS A 202 4.91 17.89 19.66
N LYS A 203 6.24 17.97 19.53
CA LYS A 203 7.12 18.51 20.59
C LYS A 203 6.80 19.93 21.02
N PHE A 204 6.27 20.76 20.12
CA PHE A 204 5.96 22.16 20.42
C PHE A 204 4.85 22.35 21.47
N PHE A 205 4.03 21.33 21.71
CA PHE A 205 3.02 21.31 22.78
C PHE A 205 3.18 20.10 23.74
N ALA A 206 4.35 19.46 23.77
CA ALA A 206 4.59 18.26 24.59
C ALA A 206 4.30 18.45 26.09
N ASN A 207 4.40 19.67 26.60
CA ASN A 207 4.10 20.01 28.01
C ASN A 207 2.61 20.39 28.23
N ASP A 208 1.81 20.49 27.18
CA ASP A 208 0.37 20.76 27.26
C ASP A 208 -0.42 19.46 27.05
N CYS A 209 -0.50 18.66 28.11
CA CYS A 209 -1.24 17.39 28.08
C CYS A 209 -2.72 17.59 27.71
N GLU A 210 -3.30 18.75 28.05
CA GLU A 210 -4.70 19.07 27.77
C GLU A 210 -4.95 19.37 26.30
N ALA A 211 -3.92 19.62 25.49
CA ALA A 211 -4.09 19.75 24.04
C ALA A 211 -4.77 18.51 23.46
N CYS A 212 -4.40 17.31 23.96
CA CYS A 212 -4.95 16.03 23.53
C CYS A 212 -5.89 15.40 24.59
N HIS A 213 -5.50 15.41 25.88
CA HIS A 213 -6.22 14.78 26.98
C HIS A 213 -7.24 15.75 27.61
N LYS A 214 -8.42 15.87 26.98
CA LYS A 214 -9.49 16.78 27.47
C LYS A 214 -10.16 16.31 28.76
N LYS A 215 -10.10 15.00 29.06
CA LYS A 215 -10.72 14.38 30.23
C LYS A 215 -9.72 13.44 30.89
N PRO A 216 -9.48 13.54 32.21
CA PRO A 216 -8.59 12.63 32.93
C PRO A 216 -9.05 11.17 32.78
N PHE A 217 -8.11 10.26 32.59
CA PHE A 217 -8.31 8.80 32.51
C PHE A 217 -9.24 8.32 31.38
N ILE A 218 -9.56 9.20 30.43
CA ILE A 218 -10.30 8.83 29.22
C ILE A 218 -9.34 8.91 28.04
N MET A 219 -9.42 7.89 27.16
CA MET A 219 -8.64 7.86 25.92
C MET A 219 -8.91 9.14 25.09
N VAL A 220 -7.88 9.69 24.48
CA VAL A 220 -7.97 10.88 23.62
C VAL A 220 -9.08 10.72 22.59
N GLU A 221 -9.99 11.69 22.55
CA GLU A 221 -11.10 11.72 21.59
C GLU A 221 -10.60 12.27 20.23
N ASP A 222 -11.13 11.74 19.13
CA ASP A 222 -10.72 12.13 17.76
C ASP A 222 -10.88 13.62 17.50
N GLN A 223 -11.85 14.26 18.17
CA GLN A 223 -12.06 15.71 18.10
C GLN A 223 -10.83 16.51 18.54
N ALA A 224 -10.03 16.00 19.47
CA ALA A 224 -8.77 16.66 19.86
C ALA A 224 -7.77 16.65 18.70
N CYS A 225 -7.66 15.55 17.97
CA CYS A 225 -6.81 15.43 16.78
C CYS A 225 -7.29 16.39 15.66
N LEU A 226 -8.60 16.38 15.39
CA LEU A 226 -9.22 17.18 14.32
C LEU A 226 -9.19 18.69 14.59
N THR A 227 -8.85 19.13 15.81
CA THR A 227 -8.63 20.55 16.10
C THR A 227 -7.46 21.13 15.29
N CYS A 228 -6.42 20.34 15.07
CA CYS A 228 -5.25 20.69 14.27
C CYS A 228 -5.25 20.02 12.89
N HIS A 229 -5.71 18.77 12.80
CA HIS A 229 -5.74 17.96 11.58
C HIS A 229 -7.10 18.05 10.89
N GLN A 230 -7.57 19.28 10.59
CA GLN A 230 -8.92 19.53 10.07
C GLN A 230 -9.17 18.94 8.68
N GLU A 231 -8.12 18.77 7.87
CA GLU A 231 -8.22 18.25 6.50
C GLU A 231 -8.05 16.73 6.42
N THR A 232 -7.92 16.06 7.58
CA THR A 232 -7.79 14.60 7.60
C THR A 232 -9.14 13.94 7.35
N HIS A 233 -9.23 13.18 6.27
CA HIS A 233 -10.45 12.49 5.86
C HIS A 233 -10.48 11.04 6.36
N ALA A 234 -11.70 10.51 6.50
CA ALA A 234 -11.90 9.10 6.79
C ALA A 234 -11.33 8.22 5.65
N HIS A 235 -10.82 7.04 6.01
CA HIS A 235 -10.25 6.09 5.06
C HIS A 235 -11.29 5.52 4.07
N PHE A 236 -12.56 5.58 4.43
CA PHE A 236 -13.69 5.07 3.65
C PHE A 236 -14.87 6.04 3.70
N ASP A 237 -15.78 5.90 2.76
CA ASP A 237 -17.01 6.69 2.74
C ASP A 237 -18.00 6.18 3.81
N VAL A 238 -18.12 6.93 4.89
CA VAL A 238 -18.99 6.62 6.04
C VAL A 238 -20.49 6.63 5.69
N VAL A 239 -20.88 7.27 4.60
CA VAL A 239 -22.25 7.30 4.12
C VAL A 239 -22.56 6.02 3.34
N GLN A 240 -21.62 5.56 2.55
CA GLN A 240 -21.76 4.33 1.75
C GLN A 240 -21.60 3.08 2.62
N PHE A 241 -20.67 3.09 3.56
CA PHE A 241 -20.36 1.94 4.42
C PHE A 241 -20.76 2.26 5.86
N THR A 242 -21.93 1.78 6.25
CA THR A 242 -22.55 2.09 7.56
C THR A 242 -22.26 1.05 8.64
N ASN A 243 -21.30 0.14 8.42
CA ASN A 243 -20.95 -0.87 9.43
C ASN A 243 -20.47 -0.19 10.72
N PRO A 244 -21.11 -0.47 11.89
CA PRO A 244 -20.75 0.14 13.17
C PRO A 244 -19.29 -0.08 13.57
N ASP A 245 -18.71 -1.25 13.24
CA ASP A 245 -17.32 -1.56 13.56
C ASP A 245 -16.35 -0.65 12.82
N LEU A 246 -16.65 -0.31 11.57
CA LEU A 246 -15.84 0.64 10.78
C LEU A 246 -15.99 2.06 11.32
N ASN A 247 -17.24 2.47 11.60
CA ASN A 247 -17.53 3.82 12.08
C ASN A 247 -17.03 4.08 13.51
N SER A 248 -16.78 3.01 14.29
CA SER A 248 -16.20 3.10 15.63
C SER A 248 -14.67 3.14 15.65
N THR A 249 -14.02 2.98 14.49
CA THR A 249 -12.56 3.03 14.37
C THR A 249 -12.07 4.45 14.64
N ARG A 250 -11.30 4.61 15.70
CA ARG A 250 -10.80 5.90 16.18
C ARG A 250 -9.37 6.15 15.70
N CYS A 251 -8.96 7.41 15.62
CA CYS A 251 -7.59 7.79 15.29
C CYS A 251 -6.57 7.06 16.18
N ALA A 252 -6.83 7.04 17.49
CA ALA A 252 -5.97 6.38 18.48
C ALA A 252 -5.94 4.83 18.37
N SER A 253 -6.80 4.22 17.55
CA SER A 253 -6.73 2.78 17.29
C SER A 253 -5.52 2.40 16.41
N CYS A 254 -5.03 3.35 15.63
CA CYS A 254 -3.89 3.16 14.73
C CYS A 254 -2.71 4.07 15.11
N HIS A 255 -2.99 5.28 15.62
CA HIS A 255 -1.99 6.26 15.96
C HIS A 255 -1.84 6.36 17.48
N THR A 256 -0.71 5.88 18.00
CA THR A 256 -0.35 6.02 19.42
C THR A 256 0.84 6.95 19.51
N ASP A 257 0.66 8.12 20.13
CA ASP A 257 1.76 9.00 20.47
C ASP A 257 2.52 8.47 21.70
N HIS A 258 3.51 9.17 22.19
CA HIS A 258 4.38 8.76 23.31
C HIS A 258 5.27 7.54 23.04
N GLN A 259 5.61 7.29 21.77
CA GLN A 259 6.54 6.23 21.37
C GLN A 259 7.90 6.74 20.87
N GLY A 260 8.22 8.01 21.15
CA GLY A 260 9.45 8.67 20.75
C GLY A 260 9.34 9.54 19.50
N PRO A 261 10.46 10.02 18.97
CA PRO A 261 10.51 11.05 17.94
C PRO A 261 9.96 10.63 16.58
N GLU A 262 9.84 9.34 16.34
CA GLU A 262 9.40 8.80 15.06
C GLU A 262 7.95 9.22 14.72
N PRO A 263 7.63 9.41 13.44
CA PRO A 263 6.27 9.73 13.02
C PRO A 263 5.26 8.66 13.47
N LEU A 264 4.07 9.10 13.85
CA LEU A 264 2.93 8.23 14.16
C LEU A 264 2.52 7.43 12.92
N ARG A 265 3.15 6.30 12.69
CA ARG A 265 2.80 5.39 11.60
C ARG A 265 2.20 4.12 12.17
N ALA A 266 1.13 3.66 11.56
CA ALA A 266 0.63 2.32 11.78
C ALA A 266 1.62 1.32 11.19
N SER A 267 2.68 0.99 11.93
CA SER A 267 3.75 0.10 11.46
C SER A 267 3.35 -1.37 11.38
N GLN A 268 2.28 -1.75 12.09
CA GLN A 268 1.81 -3.14 12.14
C GLN A 268 0.86 -3.41 10.98
N GLN A 269 1.25 -4.30 10.09
CA GLN A 269 0.40 -4.73 8.96
C GLN A 269 -0.96 -5.28 9.42
N ALA A 270 -1.03 -5.88 10.61
CA ALA A 270 -2.26 -6.39 11.20
C ALA A 270 -3.37 -5.33 11.23
N LEU A 271 -3.04 -4.06 11.53
CA LEU A 271 -4.01 -2.97 11.53
C LEU A 271 -4.75 -2.79 10.19
N CYS A 272 -4.08 -3.12 9.09
CA CYS A 272 -4.67 -3.07 7.74
C CYS A 272 -5.34 -4.40 7.39
N SER A 273 -4.63 -5.51 7.62
CA SER A 273 -5.08 -6.84 7.21
C SER A 273 -6.29 -7.34 7.99
N ASP A 274 -6.52 -6.88 9.23
CA ASP A 274 -7.71 -7.21 10.02
C ASP A 274 -9.02 -6.84 9.30
N CYS A 275 -9.01 -5.77 8.51
CA CYS A 275 -10.13 -5.41 7.66
C CYS A 275 -9.96 -5.94 6.23
N HIS A 276 -8.76 -5.75 5.63
CA HIS A 276 -8.54 -6.02 4.22
C HIS A 276 -8.44 -7.51 3.85
N THR A 277 -8.34 -8.43 4.82
CA THR A 277 -8.39 -9.88 4.56
C THR A 277 -9.80 -10.37 4.22
N ASN A 278 -10.84 -9.73 4.79
CA ASN A 278 -12.23 -10.10 4.55
C ASN A 278 -13.10 -8.85 4.46
N LEU A 279 -12.94 -8.12 3.36
CA LEU A 279 -13.59 -6.84 3.13
C LEU A 279 -15.11 -6.94 3.03
N GLU A 280 -15.65 -8.01 2.41
CA GLU A 280 -17.10 -8.18 2.25
C GLU A 280 -17.80 -8.28 3.61
N ALA A 281 -17.18 -8.96 4.59
CA ALA A 281 -17.72 -9.05 5.94
C ALA A 281 -17.67 -7.73 6.71
N LYS A 282 -16.74 -6.82 6.34
CA LYS A 282 -16.57 -5.52 6.99
C LYS A 282 -17.30 -4.39 6.27
N ALA A 283 -17.38 -4.47 4.95
CA ALA A 283 -17.96 -3.44 4.07
C ALA A 283 -18.78 -4.12 2.98
N GLU A 284 -20.00 -4.53 3.32
CA GLU A 284 -20.92 -5.22 2.41
C GLU A 284 -21.12 -4.43 1.11
N GLY A 285 -21.04 -5.12 -0.02
CA GLY A 285 -21.16 -4.53 -1.36
C GLY A 285 -19.90 -3.80 -1.84
N THR A 286 -18.77 -3.94 -1.15
CA THR A 286 -17.49 -3.39 -1.63
C THR A 286 -17.06 -4.06 -2.95
N LYS A 287 -16.43 -3.27 -3.83
CA LYS A 287 -15.82 -3.78 -5.07
C LYS A 287 -14.31 -4.01 -4.93
N LEU A 288 -13.78 -3.77 -3.75
CA LEU A 288 -12.36 -4.01 -3.47
C LEU A 288 -12.11 -5.51 -3.31
N ILE A 289 -10.92 -5.94 -3.70
CA ILE A 289 -10.47 -7.32 -3.56
C ILE A 289 -9.71 -7.44 -2.24
N ASN A 290 -9.87 -8.56 -1.55
CA ASN A 290 -9.14 -8.86 -0.33
C ASN A 290 -7.63 -8.83 -0.56
N ALA A 291 -6.90 -8.27 0.41
CA ALA A 291 -5.46 -8.24 0.45
C ALA A 291 -4.98 -8.35 1.90
N SER A 292 -4.22 -9.36 2.24
CA SER A 292 -3.66 -9.52 3.60
C SER A 292 -2.15 -9.33 3.65
N ASP A 293 -1.47 -9.61 2.55
CA ASP A 293 -0.01 -9.54 2.47
C ASP A 293 0.44 -9.31 1.03
N PHE A 294 1.47 -8.47 0.83
CA PHE A 294 1.98 -8.15 -0.50
C PHE A 294 2.52 -9.38 -1.23
N GLY A 295 3.26 -10.23 -0.53
CA GLY A 295 3.90 -11.41 -1.12
C GLY A 295 2.92 -12.50 -1.55
N LEU A 296 1.78 -12.62 -0.86
CA LEU A 296 0.88 -13.75 -1.01
C LEU A 296 -0.37 -13.44 -1.84
N ASN A 297 -1.17 -12.48 -1.42
CA ASN A 297 -2.52 -12.28 -1.97
C ASN A 297 -2.88 -10.83 -2.27
N HIS A 298 -1.89 -9.96 -2.47
CA HIS A 298 -2.17 -8.63 -2.97
C HIS A 298 -2.69 -8.72 -4.42
N PRO A 299 -3.82 -8.10 -4.77
CA PRO A 299 -4.36 -8.10 -6.11
C PRO A 299 -3.46 -7.34 -7.09
N GLN A 300 -3.65 -7.59 -8.40
CA GLN A 300 -2.95 -6.83 -9.44
C GLN A 300 -3.23 -5.33 -9.33
N PHE A 301 -2.28 -4.52 -9.71
CA PHE A 301 -2.41 -3.07 -9.70
C PHE A 301 -3.54 -2.60 -10.62
N LYS A 302 -4.26 -1.57 -10.16
CA LYS A 302 -5.35 -0.93 -10.90
C LYS A 302 -5.05 0.55 -11.09
N PRO A 303 -4.26 0.90 -12.11
CA PRO A 303 -4.02 2.30 -12.43
C PRO A 303 -5.30 3.02 -12.84
N THR A 304 -5.31 4.33 -12.64
CA THR A 304 -6.31 5.23 -13.21
C THR A 304 -5.94 5.53 -14.65
N VAL A 305 -6.86 5.34 -15.57
CA VAL A 305 -6.69 5.62 -17.00
C VAL A 305 -7.84 6.45 -17.54
N TRP A 306 -7.57 7.25 -18.55
CA TRP A 306 -8.62 7.88 -19.35
C TRP A 306 -9.27 6.84 -20.25
N VAL A 307 -10.53 6.49 -19.98
CA VAL A 307 -11.34 5.66 -20.89
C VAL A 307 -11.87 6.50 -22.06
N ASP A 308 -12.10 7.78 -21.81
CA ASP A 308 -12.52 8.76 -22.81
C ASP A 308 -12.09 10.16 -22.36
N ALA A 309 -10.99 10.66 -22.93
CA ALA A 309 -10.48 12.00 -22.61
C ALA A 309 -11.43 13.09 -23.10
N SER A 310 -12.11 12.91 -24.22
CA SER A 310 -13.05 13.90 -24.78
C SER A 310 -14.26 14.08 -23.85
N ALA A 311 -14.79 12.98 -23.31
CA ALA A 311 -15.89 13.01 -22.34
C ALA A 311 -15.42 13.29 -20.90
N GLY A 312 -14.13 13.35 -20.64
CA GLY A 312 -13.59 13.55 -19.28
C GLY A 312 -13.79 12.34 -18.36
N LYS A 313 -13.84 11.11 -18.91
CA LYS A 313 -14.13 9.90 -18.16
C LYS A 313 -12.86 9.12 -17.86
N GLN A 314 -12.61 8.89 -16.57
CA GLN A 314 -11.55 8.02 -16.05
C GLN A 314 -12.13 6.75 -15.42
N ALA A 315 -11.31 5.70 -15.36
CA ALA A 315 -11.62 4.48 -14.62
C ALA A 315 -10.33 3.86 -14.05
N ARG A 316 -10.48 3.08 -12.98
CA ARG A 316 -9.43 2.24 -12.43
C ARG A 316 -9.60 0.83 -12.97
N ILE A 317 -8.67 0.38 -13.78
CA ILE A 317 -8.74 -0.90 -14.49
C ILE A 317 -7.50 -1.72 -14.15
N SER A 318 -7.68 -3.01 -13.88
CA SER A 318 -6.57 -3.91 -13.55
C SER A 318 -5.59 -4.06 -14.71
N LEU A 319 -4.30 -4.13 -14.44
CA LEU A 319 -3.28 -4.41 -15.46
C LEU A 319 -3.46 -5.78 -16.13
N ASP A 320 -4.16 -6.72 -15.49
CA ASP A 320 -4.51 -8.00 -16.11
C ASP A 320 -5.53 -7.85 -17.24
N GLU A 321 -6.36 -6.83 -17.19
CA GLU A 321 -7.33 -6.48 -18.25
C GLU A 321 -6.67 -5.73 -19.42
N LYS A 322 -5.35 -5.47 -19.34
CA LYS A 322 -4.57 -4.73 -20.34
C LYS A 322 -5.23 -3.39 -20.70
N PRO A 323 -5.41 -2.50 -19.72
CA PRO A 323 -6.07 -1.22 -19.93
C PRO A 323 -5.37 -0.39 -20.99
N LYS A 324 -6.15 0.49 -21.65
CA LYS A 324 -5.64 1.46 -22.61
C LYS A 324 -5.89 2.87 -22.10
N GLU A 325 -4.90 3.72 -22.30
CA GLU A 325 -4.97 5.16 -22.00
C GLU A 325 -5.50 5.91 -23.22
N ASN A 326 -6.77 6.28 -23.20
CA ASN A 326 -7.39 7.03 -24.30
C ASN A 326 -7.26 8.54 -24.06
N SER A 327 -6.02 9.01 -24.02
CA SER A 327 -5.64 10.41 -23.76
C SER A 327 -5.90 11.38 -24.89
N ASN A 328 -6.23 10.90 -26.10
CA ASN A 328 -6.27 11.63 -27.37
C ASN A 328 -4.90 12.15 -27.84
N LEU A 329 -3.81 11.78 -27.20
CA LEU A 329 -2.46 12.01 -27.66
C LEU A 329 -2.01 10.82 -28.54
N LYS A 330 -1.25 11.08 -29.57
CA LYS A 330 -0.53 10.07 -30.37
C LYS A 330 0.96 10.25 -30.11
N PHE A 331 1.58 9.25 -29.52
CA PHE A 331 3.01 9.28 -29.27
C PHE A 331 3.58 7.85 -29.31
N PRO A 332 4.51 7.55 -30.23
CA PRO A 332 5.17 6.25 -30.31
C PRO A 332 6.53 6.32 -29.58
N HIS A 333 6.67 5.66 -28.44
CA HIS A 333 7.97 5.59 -27.74
C HIS A 333 9.03 4.87 -28.59
N ASP A 334 8.65 3.80 -29.28
CA ASP A 334 9.55 2.99 -30.11
C ASP A 334 10.20 3.78 -31.25
N VAL A 335 9.58 4.86 -31.74
CA VAL A 335 10.18 5.75 -32.75
C VAL A 335 11.25 6.65 -32.13
N HIS A 336 11.03 7.12 -30.90
CA HIS A 336 11.89 8.13 -30.27
C HIS A 336 13.06 7.49 -29.48
N LEU A 337 12.90 6.27 -29.01
CA LEU A 337 13.93 5.57 -28.23
C LEU A 337 14.86 4.70 -29.08
N ILE A 338 14.46 4.36 -30.31
CA ILE A 338 15.27 3.54 -31.21
C ILE A 338 15.99 4.45 -32.24
N ALA A 339 17.32 4.52 -32.14
CA ALA A 339 18.15 5.42 -32.94
C ALA A 339 17.94 5.27 -34.47
N GLU A 340 17.69 4.05 -34.97
CA GLU A 340 17.45 3.76 -36.37
C GLU A 340 16.12 4.32 -36.87
N ARG A 341 15.17 4.57 -36.00
CA ARG A 341 13.83 5.08 -36.34
C ARG A 341 13.72 6.59 -36.18
N MET A 342 14.54 7.19 -35.32
CA MET A 342 14.50 8.62 -35.07
C MET A 342 15.49 9.37 -35.94
N ARG A 343 14.98 10.38 -36.64
CA ARG A 343 15.80 11.34 -37.37
C ARG A 343 15.38 12.75 -36.98
N ASN A 344 16.32 13.52 -36.45
CA ASN A 344 16.07 14.92 -36.11
C ASN A 344 15.76 15.71 -37.40
N PRO A 345 14.57 16.31 -37.54
CA PRO A 345 14.17 17.00 -38.77
C PRO A 345 14.97 18.28 -39.02
N SER A 346 15.54 18.90 -37.99
CA SER A 346 16.34 20.12 -38.10
C SER A 346 17.76 19.83 -38.56
N THR A 347 18.37 18.75 -38.09
CA THR A 347 19.77 18.39 -38.39
C THR A 347 19.89 17.32 -39.48
N GLY A 348 18.82 16.55 -39.72
CA GLY A 348 18.79 15.41 -40.62
C GLY A 348 19.60 14.20 -40.14
N LYS A 349 20.16 14.24 -38.93
CA LYS A 349 20.97 13.18 -38.35
C LYS A 349 20.07 12.19 -37.58
N GLN A 350 20.52 10.95 -37.50
CA GLN A 350 19.95 10.00 -36.57
C GLN A 350 20.37 10.38 -35.13
N GLU A 351 19.41 10.40 -34.23
CA GLU A 351 19.62 10.72 -32.83
C GLU A 351 18.87 9.69 -31.99
N GLN A 352 19.32 9.42 -30.79
CA GLN A 352 18.65 8.59 -29.83
C GLN A 352 18.32 9.42 -28.59
N LEU A 353 17.08 9.44 -28.20
CA LEU A 353 16.67 10.01 -26.94
C LEU A 353 16.69 8.92 -25.86
N ASP A 354 16.95 9.33 -24.64
CA ASP A 354 16.79 8.50 -23.45
C ASP A 354 15.52 8.89 -22.67
N CYS A 355 15.19 8.11 -21.66
CA CYS A 355 14.01 8.36 -20.83
C CYS A 355 14.08 9.74 -20.15
N ALA A 356 15.28 10.15 -19.70
CA ALA A 356 15.50 11.41 -19.00
C ALA A 356 15.38 12.64 -19.91
N SER A 357 15.47 12.46 -21.22
CA SER A 357 15.24 13.54 -22.19
C SER A 357 13.82 14.12 -22.10
N CYS A 358 12.85 13.34 -21.61
CA CYS A 358 11.46 13.75 -21.48
C CYS A 358 10.93 13.60 -20.04
N HIS A 359 11.35 12.56 -19.31
CA HIS A 359 10.88 12.26 -17.97
C HIS A 359 11.85 12.81 -16.92
N VAL A 360 11.66 14.08 -16.56
CA VAL A 360 12.49 14.77 -15.56
C VAL A 360 11.85 14.60 -14.19
N PRO A 361 12.56 14.02 -13.20
CA PRO A 361 12.04 13.89 -11.84
C PRO A 361 11.68 15.26 -11.24
N ASP A 362 10.67 15.31 -10.41
CA ASP A 362 10.36 16.48 -9.61
C ASP A 362 11.33 16.64 -8.42
N MET A 363 11.13 17.66 -7.57
CA MET A 363 12.00 17.89 -6.42
C MET A 363 11.91 16.76 -5.36
N SER A 364 10.81 16.03 -5.31
CA SER A 364 10.62 14.90 -4.41
C SER A 364 11.27 13.62 -4.91
N LYS A 365 11.63 13.56 -6.20
CA LYS A 365 12.11 12.37 -6.94
C LYS A 365 11.15 11.17 -6.89
N GLN A 366 9.95 11.39 -6.42
CA GLN A 366 8.87 10.39 -6.41
C GLN A 366 8.04 10.43 -7.68
N PHE A 367 7.86 11.62 -8.24
CA PHE A 367 7.08 11.86 -9.44
C PHE A 367 7.95 12.50 -10.53
N PHE A 368 7.39 12.58 -11.73
CA PHE A 368 8.02 13.23 -12.87
C PHE A 368 7.23 14.49 -13.24
N LYS A 369 7.95 15.51 -13.71
CA LYS A 369 7.34 16.71 -14.25
C LYS A 369 6.50 16.36 -15.48
N PRO A 370 5.38 17.07 -15.71
CA PRO A 370 4.61 16.88 -16.93
C PRO A 370 5.45 17.16 -18.19
N VAL A 371 5.37 16.25 -19.16
CA VAL A 371 5.97 16.46 -20.49
C VAL A 371 5.14 17.51 -21.24
N ASN A 372 5.78 18.51 -21.82
CA ASN A 372 5.14 19.56 -22.60
C ASN A 372 5.82 19.75 -23.97
N MET A 373 5.12 20.40 -24.89
CA MET A 373 5.58 20.59 -26.26
C MET A 373 6.83 21.48 -26.32
N GLU A 374 6.85 22.55 -25.56
CA GLU A 374 7.84 23.62 -25.63
C GLU A 374 9.23 23.14 -25.20
N GLU A 375 9.29 22.38 -24.13
CA GLU A 375 10.56 21.94 -23.52
C GLU A 375 11.08 20.63 -24.09
N HIS A 376 10.19 19.74 -24.57
CA HIS A 376 10.58 18.36 -24.87
C HIS A 376 10.44 17.99 -26.35
N CYS A 377 9.58 18.69 -27.11
CA CYS A 377 9.26 18.33 -28.49
C CYS A 377 9.63 19.42 -29.51
N GLY A 378 9.58 20.70 -29.06
CA GLY A 378 9.64 21.89 -29.93
C GLY A 378 10.92 22.02 -30.74
N ASP A 379 12.06 21.55 -30.25
CA ASP A 379 13.35 21.62 -30.97
C ASP A 379 13.37 20.76 -32.25
N CYS A 380 12.61 19.66 -32.26
CA CYS A 380 12.50 18.77 -33.40
C CYS A 380 11.20 18.96 -34.18
N HIS A 381 10.08 19.16 -33.48
CA HIS A 381 8.75 19.33 -34.05
C HIS A 381 8.38 20.81 -34.21
N ILE A 382 9.03 21.46 -35.18
CA ILE A 382 8.86 22.89 -35.47
C ILE A 382 7.49 23.12 -36.12
N LEU A 383 6.66 23.99 -35.56
CA LEU A 383 5.33 24.33 -36.05
C LEU A 383 5.39 25.41 -37.15
N SER A 384 6.19 25.19 -38.17
CA SER A 384 6.28 26.10 -39.34
C SER A 384 5.03 25.94 -40.20
N PHE A 385 4.53 27.07 -40.71
CA PHE A 385 3.34 27.11 -41.55
C PHE A 385 3.54 27.70 -42.95
N ASP A 386 4.70 28.33 -43.19
CA ASP A 386 5.06 28.91 -44.48
C ASP A 386 6.29 28.21 -45.03
N PRO A 387 6.15 27.37 -46.09
CA PRO A 387 7.29 26.67 -46.69
C PRO A 387 8.37 27.62 -47.26
N ASN A 388 8.02 28.86 -47.59
CA ASN A 388 8.97 29.85 -48.11
C ASN A 388 9.74 30.56 -46.99
N LYS A 389 9.24 30.49 -45.75
CA LYS A 389 9.82 31.08 -44.55
C LYS A 389 9.71 30.07 -43.38
N PRO A 390 10.52 29.02 -43.39
CA PRO A 390 10.44 27.94 -42.42
C PRO A 390 10.73 28.40 -40.97
N GLU A 391 11.36 29.56 -40.79
CA GLU A 391 11.58 30.21 -39.51
C GLU A 391 10.29 30.82 -38.92
N ARG A 392 9.22 30.89 -39.69
CA ARG A 392 7.91 31.37 -39.22
C ARG A 392 7.14 30.21 -38.61
N VAL A 393 6.96 30.30 -37.30
CA VAL A 393 6.31 29.28 -36.50
C VAL A 393 5.06 29.84 -35.83
N VAL A 394 4.08 29.00 -35.58
CA VAL A 394 2.94 29.30 -34.73
C VAL A 394 3.19 28.77 -33.33
N PRO A 395 2.61 29.39 -32.27
CA PRO A 395 2.69 28.85 -30.93
C PRO A 395 1.88 27.56 -30.82
N HIS A 396 2.29 26.65 -29.93
CA HIS A 396 1.48 25.51 -29.55
C HIS A 396 0.34 25.98 -28.62
N ALA A 397 -0.78 26.31 -29.23
CA ALA A 397 -1.93 26.94 -28.59
C ALA A 397 -3.25 26.37 -29.13
N SER A 398 -4.39 26.93 -28.68
CA SER A 398 -5.68 26.50 -29.19
C SER A 398 -5.77 26.66 -30.70
N ALA A 399 -6.53 25.76 -31.39
CA ALA A 399 -6.73 25.81 -32.83
C ALA A 399 -7.21 27.21 -33.31
N ALA A 400 -8.05 27.89 -32.54
CA ALA A 400 -8.51 29.22 -32.85
C ALA A 400 -7.41 30.28 -32.77
N THR A 401 -6.50 30.16 -31.80
CA THR A 401 -5.32 31.03 -31.69
C THR A 401 -4.39 30.84 -32.88
N VAL A 402 -4.05 29.59 -33.19
CA VAL A 402 -3.19 29.26 -34.33
C VAL A 402 -3.75 29.80 -35.65
N GLN A 403 -5.04 29.60 -35.92
CA GLN A 403 -5.70 30.09 -37.13
C GLN A 403 -5.68 31.63 -37.20
N ARG A 404 -5.88 32.29 -36.05
CA ARG A 404 -5.79 33.76 -35.99
C ARG A 404 -4.37 34.26 -36.30
N GLU A 405 -3.35 33.68 -35.73
CA GLU A 405 -1.94 34.03 -35.99
C GLU A 405 -1.58 33.89 -37.48
N VAL A 406 -1.96 32.78 -38.09
CA VAL A 406 -1.76 32.53 -39.52
C VAL A 406 -2.48 33.59 -40.37
N LYS A 407 -3.73 33.92 -40.03
CA LYS A 407 -4.51 34.93 -40.73
C LYS A 407 -3.92 36.33 -40.59
N GLU A 408 -3.50 36.70 -39.39
CA GLU A 408 -2.86 37.99 -39.12
C GLU A 408 -1.55 38.12 -39.93
N TYR A 409 -0.72 37.08 -39.91
CA TYR A 409 0.51 37.06 -40.69
C TYR A 409 0.29 37.30 -42.21
N PHE A 410 -0.57 36.53 -42.86
CA PHE A 410 -0.83 36.68 -44.28
C PHE A 410 -1.57 37.98 -44.61
N SER A 411 -2.41 38.49 -43.71
CA SER A 411 -3.08 39.77 -43.89
C SER A 411 -2.08 40.94 -43.80
N ASP A 412 -1.15 40.90 -42.84
CA ASP A 412 -0.09 41.90 -42.72
C ASP A 412 0.84 41.87 -43.95
N LEU A 413 1.24 40.67 -44.36
CA LEU A 413 2.08 40.48 -45.53
C LEU A 413 1.42 41.04 -46.81
N ALA A 414 0.14 40.78 -47.01
CA ALA A 414 -0.61 41.26 -48.17
C ALA A 414 -0.81 42.79 -48.15
N LEU A 415 -1.06 43.36 -46.98
CA LEU A 415 -1.29 44.82 -46.81
C LEU A 415 0.03 45.60 -46.84
N SER A 416 1.11 45.06 -46.32
CA SER A 416 2.46 45.70 -46.37
C SER A 416 3.09 45.66 -47.74
N GLY A 417 2.72 44.70 -48.57
CA GLY A 417 3.29 44.49 -49.91
C GLY A 417 4.68 43.83 -49.93
N ASN A 418 5.14 43.35 -48.80
CA ASN A 418 6.42 42.65 -48.59
C ASN A 418 6.32 41.16 -48.98
N ILE A 419 5.77 40.89 -50.18
CA ILE A 419 5.50 39.53 -50.63
C ILE A 419 6.66 39.02 -51.48
N ASP A 420 7.46 38.09 -50.93
CA ASP A 420 8.52 37.40 -51.69
C ASP A 420 8.00 36.17 -52.45
N ASP A 421 6.73 35.83 -52.34
CA ASP A 421 6.13 34.69 -53.02
C ASP A 421 6.01 35.00 -54.54
N LYS A 422 6.74 34.22 -55.36
CA LYS A 422 6.69 34.35 -56.82
C LYS A 422 5.33 34.03 -57.43
N ALA A 423 4.48 33.29 -56.70
CA ALA A 423 3.15 32.93 -57.12
C ALA A 423 2.12 34.04 -56.78
N ALA A 424 2.47 35.04 -55.99
CA ALA A 424 1.58 36.14 -55.68
C ALA A 424 1.29 37.03 -56.89
N PRO A 425 0.08 37.56 -57.03
CA PRO A 425 -0.29 38.50 -58.08
C PRO A 425 0.69 39.68 -58.14
N ALA A 426 1.10 40.06 -59.37
CA ALA A 426 2.05 41.17 -59.57
C ALA A 426 1.54 42.50 -58.98
N SER A 427 0.22 42.69 -58.90
CA SER A 427 -0.46 43.82 -58.31
C SER A 427 -0.19 43.97 -56.79
N LEU A 428 0.18 42.89 -56.11
CA LEU A 428 0.47 42.88 -54.67
C LEU A 428 1.95 43.11 -54.35
N ARG A 429 2.86 42.95 -55.33
CA ARG A 429 4.30 43.20 -55.18
C ARG A 429 4.57 44.69 -55.38
N ARG A 430 4.78 45.41 -54.35
CA ARG A 430 4.93 46.87 -54.41
C ARG A 430 6.01 47.35 -53.46
N ARG A 431 6.42 48.63 -53.71
CA ARG A 431 7.37 49.27 -52.80
C ARG A 431 6.70 49.53 -51.45
N PRO A 432 7.37 49.28 -50.35
CA PRO A 432 6.86 49.61 -49.04
C PRO A 432 6.39 51.07 -48.96
N GLY A 433 5.25 51.31 -48.33
CA GLY A 433 4.67 52.67 -48.13
C GLY A 433 3.75 53.16 -49.27
N SER A 434 3.63 52.44 -50.44
CA SER A 434 2.66 52.83 -51.46
C SER A 434 1.21 52.49 -50.99
N GLN A 435 0.25 53.42 -51.20
CA GLN A 435 -1.13 53.22 -50.84
C GLN A 435 -1.83 52.23 -51.80
N LEU A 436 -2.66 51.35 -51.21
CA LEU A 436 -3.49 50.43 -51.99
C LEU A 436 -4.76 51.14 -52.49
N THR A 437 -5.09 50.94 -53.76
CA THR A 437 -6.40 51.23 -54.27
C THR A 437 -7.43 50.29 -53.62
N LYS A 438 -8.71 50.61 -53.76
CA LYS A 438 -9.80 49.78 -53.20
C LYS A 438 -9.77 48.38 -53.81
N THR A 439 -9.55 48.25 -55.12
CA THR A 439 -9.46 46.99 -55.83
C THR A 439 -8.24 46.15 -55.38
N GLN A 440 -7.06 46.77 -55.31
CA GLN A 440 -5.85 46.12 -54.83
C GLN A 440 -5.96 45.63 -53.36
N ARG A 441 -6.74 46.38 -52.53
CA ARG A 441 -6.97 45.94 -51.16
C ARG A 441 -7.85 44.68 -51.13
N LEU A 442 -8.87 44.57 -51.99
CA LEU A 442 -9.69 43.37 -52.11
C LEU A 442 -8.88 42.19 -52.61
N GLU A 443 -8.08 42.34 -53.66
CA GLU A 443 -7.18 41.30 -54.17
C GLU A 443 -6.17 40.83 -53.08
N ALA A 444 -5.63 41.77 -52.32
CA ALA A 444 -4.73 41.49 -51.23
C ALA A 444 -5.41 40.64 -50.13
N LEU A 445 -6.62 40.95 -49.78
CA LEU A 445 -7.40 40.20 -48.78
C LEU A 445 -7.84 38.81 -49.32
N GLU A 446 -8.19 38.70 -50.59
CA GLU A 446 -8.48 37.41 -51.20
C GLU A 446 -7.25 36.51 -51.21
N TRP A 447 -6.09 37.02 -51.64
CA TRP A 447 -4.82 36.28 -51.57
C TRP A 447 -4.47 35.87 -50.14
N ALA A 448 -4.59 36.77 -49.16
CA ALA A 448 -4.34 36.49 -47.76
C ALA A 448 -5.28 35.38 -47.23
N ASN A 449 -6.55 35.43 -47.60
CA ASN A 449 -7.52 34.39 -47.21
C ASN A 449 -7.16 33.03 -47.85
N GLU A 450 -6.79 33.00 -49.15
CA GLU A 450 -6.37 31.77 -49.81
C GLU A 450 -5.12 31.18 -49.18
N LYS A 451 -4.10 32.00 -48.88
CA LYS A 451 -2.88 31.56 -48.18
C LYS A 451 -3.16 31.08 -46.76
N THR A 452 -4.03 31.78 -46.05
CA THR A 452 -4.45 31.37 -44.73
C THR A 452 -5.14 30.00 -44.77
N GLU A 453 -5.99 29.78 -45.77
CA GLU A 453 -6.65 28.47 -45.94
C GLU A 453 -5.65 27.36 -46.26
N GLN A 454 -4.70 27.61 -47.16
CA GLN A 454 -3.66 26.66 -47.52
C GLN A 454 -2.78 26.31 -46.31
N ALA A 455 -2.30 27.31 -45.56
CA ALA A 455 -1.47 27.15 -44.40
C ALA A 455 -2.22 26.46 -43.25
N THR A 456 -3.48 26.83 -43.01
CA THR A 456 -4.34 26.19 -42.01
C THR A 456 -4.53 24.70 -42.36
N LYS A 457 -4.84 24.40 -43.62
CA LYS A 457 -5.01 23.02 -44.08
C LYS A 457 -3.71 22.20 -43.94
N TYR A 458 -2.58 22.81 -44.17
CA TYR A 458 -1.27 22.18 -43.97
C TYR A 458 -1.03 21.92 -42.47
N LEU A 459 -1.17 22.93 -41.60
CA LEU A 459 -0.97 22.80 -40.17
C LEU A 459 -1.88 21.73 -39.54
N PHE A 460 -3.14 21.72 -39.92
CA PHE A 460 -4.09 20.73 -39.40
C PHE A 460 -4.15 19.45 -40.25
N SER A 461 -3.06 19.11 -40.92
CA SER A 461 -2.90 17.85 -41.64
C SER A 461 -2.38 16.72 -40.70
N ALA A 462 -2.41 15.49 -41.23
CA ALA A 462 -1.85 14.32 -40.54
C ALA A 462 -0.32 14.39 -40.37
N SER A 463 0.39 15.23 -41.15
CA SER A 463 1.85 15.41 -41.10
C SER A 463 2.30 16.53 -40.17
N GLN A 464 1.39 17.30 -39.60
CA GLN A 464 1.68 18.39 -38.67
C GLN A 464 0.92 18.16 -37.34
N CYS A 465 -0.07 18.97 -37.00
CA CYS A 465 -0.83 18.80 -35.74
C CYS A 465 -1.42 17.39 -35.59
N GLY A 466 -1.80 16.76 -36.69
CA GLY A 466 -2.36 15.40 -36.71
C GLY A 466 -1.35 14.28 -36.39
N VAL A 467 -0.05 14.59 -36.34
CA VAL A 467 1.00 13.64 -35.91
C VAL A 467 0.76 13.27 -34.43
N CYS A 468 0.44 14.28 -33.60
CA CYS A 468 0.26 14.12 -32.16
C CYS A 468 -1.21 14.15 -31.73
N HIS A 469 -2.07 14.86 -32.46
CA HIS A 469 -3.44 15.13 -32.06
C HIS A 469 -4.48 14.37 -32.88
N GLN A 470 -5.63 14.10 -32.26
CA GLN A 470 -6.84 13.71 -32.97
C GLN A 470 -7.56 14.98 -33.45
N LEU A 471 -7.72 15.09 -34.77
CA LEU A 471 -8.31 16.24 -35.42
C LEU A 471 -9.71 15.94 -35.92
N GLN A 472 -10.64 16.85 -35.65
CA GLN A 472 -11.98 16.83 -36.25
C GLN A 472 -12.14 18.05 -37.14
N LYS A 473 -12.76 17.86 -38.31
CA LYS A 473 -13.16 18.91 -39.21
C LYS A 473 -14.66 19.11 -39.10
N LYS A 474 -15.12 20.30 -38.77
CA LYS A 474 -16.54 20.57 -38.56
C LYS A 474 -17.37 20.45 -39.81
N SER A 475 -16.78 20.73 -40.99
CA SER A 475 -17.45 20.62 -42.27
C SER A 475 -16.43 20.56 -43.41
N ASP A 476 -16.76 19.90 -44.52
CA ASP A 476 -15.90 19.82 -45.70
C ASP A 476 -15.64 21.17 -46.40
N LYS A 477 -16.48 22.17 -46.12
CA LYS A 477 -16.43 23.50 -46.73
C LYS A 477 -15.68 24.54 -45.88
N THR A 478 -15.18 24.18 -44.71
CA THR A 478 -14.56 25.13 -43.78
C THR A 478 -13.17 24.71 -43.39
N THR A 479 -12.34 25.71 -43.07
CA THR A 479 -11.04 25.52 -42.39
C THR A 479 -11.21 25.44 -40.87
N ASP A 480 -12.41 25.23 -40.39
CA ASP A 480 -12.70 25.15 -38.97
C ASP A 480 -12.35 23.76 -38.44
N TYR A 481 -11.17 23.66 -37.86
CA TYR A 481 -10.64 22.46 -37.23
C TYR A 481 -10.83 22.51 -35.72
N ARG A 482 -11.16 21.36 -35.16
CA ARG A 482 -11.18 21.12 -33.73
C ARG A 482 -10.10 20.08 -33.40
N VAL A 483 -9.31 20.36 -32.38
CA VAL A 483 -8.40 19.41 -31.76
C VAL A 483 -9.11 18.76 -30.58
N GLU A 484 -9.17 17.44 -30.54
CA GLU A 484 -9.71 16.73 -29.37
C GLU A 484 -8.84 17.04 -28.13
N PRO A 485 -9.47 17.29 -26.98
CA PRO A 485 -8.74 17.58 -25.75
C PRO A 485 -7.76 16.45 -25.40
N VAL A 486 -6.49 16.76 -25.28
CA VAL A 486 -5.50 15.83 -24.78
C VAL A 486 -5.53 15.84 -23.25
N ARG A 487 -5.67 14.67 -22.66
CA ARG A 487 -5.65 14.48 -21.21
C ARG A 487 -4.75 13.29 -20.89
N VAL A 488 -3.57 13.56 -20.37
CA VAL A 488 -2.62 12.54 -19.94
C VAL A 488 -2.77 12.32 -18.44
N THR A 489 -2.74 11.07 -18.01
CA THR A 489 -2.81 10.73 -16.59
C THR A 489 -1.50 11.12 -15.90
N ASN A 490 -1.56 12.08 -14.99
CA ASN A 490 -0.40 12.52 -14.20
C ASN A 490 -0.15 11.61 -12.98
N ILE A 491 -1.21 11.11 -12.37
CA ILE A 491 -1.13 10.24 -11.19
C ILE A 491 -1.87 8.95 -11.50
N TRP A 492 -1.10 7.94 -11.82
CA TRP A 492 -1.61 6.62 -12.18
C TRP A 492 -2.13 5.83 -10.98
N GLN A 493 -1.46 5.97 -9.83
CA GLN A 493 -1.74 5.27 -8.58
C GLN A 493 -2.04 6.28 -7.46
N PRO A 494 -3.26 6.84 -7.40
CA PRO A 494 -3.56 7.92 -6.44
C PRO A 494 -3.55 7.46 -4.98
N LEU A 495 -3.65 6.15 -4.72
CA LEU A 495 -3.71 5.56 -3.38
C LEU A 495 -2.38 4.93 -2.93
N SER A 496 -1.37 4.97 -3.77
CA SER A 496 -0.05 4.43 -3.46
C SER A 496 1.05 5.28 -4.05
N VAL A 497 2.20 5.25 -3.43
CA VAL A 497 3.40 5.98 -3.86
C VAL A 497 4.49 4.97 -4.18
N PHE A 498 5.10 5.12 -5.35
CA PHE A 498 6.32 4.41 -5.70
C PHE A 498 7.49 5.38 -5.62
N ASN A 499 8.53 5.00 -4.89
CA ASN A 499 9.73 5.83 -4.75
C ASN A 499 10.77 5.43 -5.80
N HIS A 500 10.85 6.18 -6.90
CA HIS A 500 11.83 5.94 -7.96
C HIS A 500 13.28 6.13 -7.47
N GLU A 501 13.54 7.05 -6.54
CA GLU A 501 14.89 7.27 -6.01
C GLU A 501 15.43 6.03 -5.28
N ALA A 502 14.56 5.32 -4.55
CA ALA A 502 14.94 4.07 -3.88
C ALA A 502 15.26 2.92 -4.86
N HIS A 503 14.94 3.08 -6.15
CA HIS A 503 15.20 2.12 -7.22
C HIS A 503 16.13 2.67 -8.30
N ALA A 504 16.91 3.72 -7.99
CA ALA A 504 17.75 4.43 -8.97
C ALA A 504 18.83 3.57 -9.64
N ASP A 505 19.22 2.45 -9.02
CA ASP A 505 20.19 1.50 -9.58
C ASP A 505 19.58 0.57 -10.64
N ALA A 506 18.25 0.52 -10.75
CA ALA A 506 17.56 -0.25 -11.78
C ALA A 506 17.38 0.57 -13.05
N SER A 507 17.55 -0.04 -14.22
CA SER A 507 17.24 0.64 -15.47
C SER A 507 15.74 0.83 -15.65
N CYS A 508 15.34 1.90 -16.32
CA CYS A 508 13.92 2.19 -16.57
C CYS A 508 13.22 1.06 -17.34
N GLU A 509 13.91 0.46 -18.31
CA GLU A 509 13.40 -0.60 -19.18
C GLU A 509 13.16 -1.92 -18.43
N SER A 510 13.82 -2.12 -17.29
CA SER A 510 13.59 -3.32 -16.45
C SER A 510 12.16 -3.37 -15.89
N CYS A 511 11.49 -2.22 -15.80
CA CYS A 511 10.13 -2.09 -15.32
C CYS A 511 9.14 -1.56 -16.38
N HIS A 512 9.61 -0.72 -17.32
CA HIS A 512 8.78 -0.05 -18.30
C HIS A 512 9.14 -0.48 -19.72
N ALA A 513 8.29 -1.25 -20.40
CA ALA A 513 8.53 -1.75 -21.77
C ALA A 513 8.30 -0.66 -22.84
N ALA A 514 8.92 0.53 -22.68
CA ALA A 514 8.68 1.69 -23.51
C ALA A 514 9.19 1.51 -24.96
N GLU A 515 10.33 0.86 -25.16
CA GLU A 515 10.91 0.63 -26.50
C GLU A 515 10.02 -0.22 -27.40
N GLN A 516 9.07 -0.97 -26.83
CA GLN A 516 8.14 -1.81 -27.57
C GLN A 516 6.80 -1.12 -27.84
N SER A 517 6.61 0.08 -27.32
CA SER A 517 5.35 0.80 -27.40
C SER A 517 5.29 1.72 -28.61
N SER A 518 4.43 1.37 -29.57
CA SER A 518 4.17 2.17 -30.78
C SER A 518 2.99 3.15 -30.61
N THR A 519 2.38 3.20 -29.45
CA THR A 519 1.21 4.07 -29.20
C THR A 519 1.19 4.58 -27.77
N SER A 520 0.82 5.84 -27.60
CA SER A 520 0.58 6.46 -26.27
C SER A 520 -0.57 5.84 -25.48
N SER A 521 -1.38 4.99 -26.09
CA SER A 521 -2.45 4.29 -25.39
C SER A 521 -1.96 3.09 -24.56
N ASP A 522 -0.71 2.68 -24.72
CA ASP A 522 -0.15 1.60 -23.93
C ASP A 522 0.11 2.06 -22.48
N VAL A 523 -0.38 1.28 -21.53
CA VAL A 523 -0.12 1.50 -20.12
C VAL A 523 1.17 0.76 -19.76
N LEU A 524 2.26 1.50 -19.65
CA LEU A 524 3.62 0.96 -19.48
C LEU A 524 4.01 0.73 -18.02
N LEU A 525 3.04 0.56 -17.14
CA LEU A 525 3.30 0.26 -15.73
C LEU A 525 3.67 -1.21 -15.53
N PRO A 526 4.65 -1.50 -14.65
CA PRO A 526 5.01 -2.87 -14.31
C PRO A 526 3.87 -3.58 -13.59
N LYS A 527 3.73 -4.87 -13.82
CA LYS A 527 2.82 -5.72 -13.07
C LYS A 527 3.39 -6.05 -11.70
N ILE A 528 2.53 -6.50 -10.79
CA ILE A 528 2.93 -6.85 -9.41
C ILE A 528 4.01 -7.93 -9.35
N GLU A 529 4.06 -8.81 -10.34
CA GLU A 529 5.05 -9.88 -10.44
C GLU A 529 6.47 -9.31 -10.46
N SER A 530 6.72 -8.26 -11.24
CA SER A 530 8.04 -7.60 -11.31
C SER A 530 8.50 -7.06 -9.94
N CYS A 531 7.57 -6.55 -9.15
CA CYS A 531 7.88 -6.10 -7.79
C CYS A 531 8.17 -7.27 -6.86
N ARG A 532 7.43 -8.38 -7.01
CA ARG A 532 7.57 -9.59 -6.21
C ARG A 532 8.87 -10.36 -6.47
N ASP A 533 9.59 -10.08 -7.53
CA ASP A 533 10.92 -10.65 -7.75
C ASP A 533 11.89 -10.26 -6.62
N CYS A 534 11.79 -9.02 -6.11
CA CYS A 534 12.62 -8.51 -5.03
C CYS A 534 11.85 -8.31 -3.71
N HIS A 535 10.56 -7.94 -3.76
CA HIS A 535 9.74 -7.64 -2.60
C HIS A 535 8.86 -8.82 -2.18
N GLY A 536 8.93 -9.19 -0.91
CA GLY A 536 8.04 -10.19 -0.30
C GLY A 536 7.01 -9.57 0.62
N GLY A 537 6.32 -10.41 1.41
CA GLY A 537 5.44 -9.97 2.49
C GLY A 537 6.21 -9.50 3.72
N GLN A 538 5.48 -9.10 4.77
CA GLN A 538 6.07 -8.58 6.00
C GLN A 538 7.08 -9.55 6.65
N LEU A 539 6.81 -10.85 6.60
CA LEU A 539 7.60 -11.89 7.28
C LEU A 539 8.55 -12.65 6.34
N THR A 540 8.80 -12.13 5.14
CA THR A 540 9.73 -12.77 4.22
C THR A 540 11.17 -12.73 4.76
N SER A 541 11.93 -13.79 4.53
CA SER A 541 13.34 -13.89 4.92
C SER A 541 14.32 -13.84 3.75
N ASP A 542 13.83 -14.07 2.54
CA ASP A 542 14.61 -14.19 1.31
C ASP A 542 14.42 -13.00 0.35
N LYS A 543 13.52 -12.08 0.68
CA LYS A 543 13.21 -10.88 -0.10
C LYS A 543 13.16 -9.65 0.79
N ILE A 544 12.99 -8.50 0.18
CA ILE A 544 12.80 -7.23 0.90
C ILE A 544 11.42 -7.25 1.56
N PRO A 545 11.33 -7.19 2.89
CA PRO A 545 10.05 -7.16 3.58
C PRO A 545 9.26 -5.91 3.20
N SER A 546 7.99 -6.10 2.83
CA SER A 546 7.11 -5.02 2.43
C SER A 546 5.79 -5.10 3.20
N THR A 547 5.39 -4.00 3.78
CA THR A 547 4.12 -3.82 4.47
C THR A 547 3.18 -2.96 3.65
N CYS A 548 1.91 -2.91 4.03
CA CYS A 548 0.92 -2.08 3.33
C CYS A 548 1.36 -0.61 3.23
N ILE A 549 1.90 -0.06 4.32
CA ILE A 549 2.34 1.35 4.37
C ILE A 549 3.65 1.64 3.62
N SER A 550 4.37 0.61 3.17
CA SER A 550 5.55 0.83 2.31
C SER A 550 5.17 1.47 0.97
N CYS A 551 3.93 1.28 0.53
CA CYS A 551 3.43 1.82 -0.73
C CYS A 551 2.12 2.61 -0.57
N HIS A 552 1.22 2.20 0.33
CA HIS A 552 -0.08 2.83 0.47
C HIS A 552 -0.06 4.02 1.44
N VAL A 553 -0.81 5.05 1.08
CA VAL A 553 -1.10 6.22 1.93
C VAL A 553 -2.53 6.08 2.44
N PHE A 554 -2.70 6.06 3.77
CA PHE A 554 -4.00 5.85 4.40
C PHE A 554 -4.90 7.10 4.32
N HIS A 555 -4.39 8.24 4.76
CA HIS A 555 -5.07 9.53 4.64
C HIS A 555 -4.61 10.21 3.35
N ASN A 556 -5.46 10.21 2.36
CA ASN A 556 -5.12 10.78 1.06
C ASN A 556 -6.23 11.76 0.62
N ASP A 557 -5.90 13.04 0.61
CA ASP A 557 -6.80 14.12 0.19
C ASP A 557 -7.29 13.94 -1.26
N LYS A 558 -6.55 13.19 -2.07
CA LYS A 558 -6.91 12.86 -3.45
C LYS A 558 -8.04 11.84 -3.57
N LEU A 559 -8.37 11.09 -2.52
CA LEU A 559 -9.56 10.24 -2.48
C LEU A 559 -10.85 11.05 -2.60
N ALA A 560 -10.89 12.25 -2.02
CA ALA A 560 -12.01 13.18 -2.12
C ALA A 560 -12.24 13.67 -3.56
N LEU A 561 -11.19 13.72 -4.38
CA LEU A 561 -11.26 14.12 -5.79
C LEU A 561 -11.77 13.01 -6.71
N MET A 562 -11.83 11.76 -6.23
CA MET A 562 -12.30 10.59 -6.99
C MET A 562 -13.76 10.22 -6.71
N SER A 563 -14.42 10.86 -5.74
CA SER A 563 -15.88 10.82 -5.67
C SER A 563 -16.42 11.40 -6.97
N PRO A 564 -17.37 10.74 -7.66
CA PRO A 564 -17.97 11.31 -8.84
C PRO A 564 -18.61 12.64 -8.40
N THR A 565 -18.01 13.73 -8.81
CA THR A 565 -18.63 15.05 -8.67
C THR A 565 -19.96 14.95 -9.40
N THR A 566 -21.02 14.72 -8.63
CA THR A 566 -22.38 15.06 -9.04
C THR A 566 -22.32 16.50 -9.48
N GLY A 567 -22.51 16.70 -10.78
CA GLY A 567 -22.35 17.94 -11.50
C GLY A 567 -22.67 19.19 -10.68
N GLN A 568 -21.69 20.03 -10.52
CA GLN A 568 -21.94 21.44 -10.38
C GLN A 568 -21.96 22.04 -11.79
N LYS A 569 -23.10 22.67 -12.04
CA LYS A 569 -23.50 23.35 -13.28
C LYS A 569 -22.51 24.46 -13.68
#